data_a5f7b73eb41e62f3ce1eddbc9d14eb2a
#
_entry.id   a5f7b73eb41e62f3ce1eddbc9d14eb2a
#
_cell.length_a   1.000
_cell.length_b   1.000
_cell.length_c   1.000
_cell.angle_alpha   90.00
_cell.angle_beta   90.00
_cell.angle_gamma   90.00
#
_symmetry.space_group_name_H-M   'P 1'
#
loop_
_entity.id
_entity.type
_entity.pdbx_description
1 polymer ?
#
loop_
_entity_poly.entity_id
_entity_poly.type
_entity_poly.pdbx_seq_one_letter_code
_entity_poly.pdbx_strand_id
1 'polypeptide(L)'
;NISKSLSPTTFFQINLSRYKYNFETNLFQDSLDHRYVTPDSLYWANVQGIVPDHIQEKYGEDVIYSPPYSLYRAGVDNRRFERETNTQSIKFDITSQINKYNEVKFGMDYTTNRLNLDSYSILDSSRSDQVYTLAIPDIGSFTRTTYEKKPKEFAVYLQDKIEYGDIIVNLGLRYEHFDPNSRVPNNIHEPYIKDPRNPALDSLSIEELENLEWGSISYTDEDTAGNFIDHTYAEFYERFNDQPDLAERKGWWKKTTIKSQFSPRFAVAYPISDKGVIHFAYGYFFKIPDFSLLYDNTDYKISETGSNFGIFGNPDLKPETTVSYELGLKQEIASNTRLEIRAFYRDARNYVSSGIPIDLGDGKTYYTYVNRDYSNSRGIITTFFRKINRNIGGQIDYTYQIAEGANSDPTEEFGAVLAGNEPTRSMIPLDWD
;
A
#
# COMPACT_ATOMS: atom_id res chain seq x y z
N ASN A 1 -2.36 11.88 -26.28
CA ASN A 1 -3.69 12.48 -26.26
C ASN A 1 -4.18 12.69 -27.68
N ILE A 2 -5.36 12.18 -27.99
CA ILE A 2 -6.04 12.35 -29.27
C ILE A 2 -7.39 12.96 -28.96
N SER A 3 -7.71 14.10 -29.59
CA SER A 3 -9.01 14.74 -29.47
C SER A 3 -9.58 15.02 -30.85
N LYS A 4 -10.89 14.83 -31.01
CA LYS A 4 -11.58 15.11 -32.28
C LYS A 4 -13.00 15.60 -31.99
N SER A 5 -13.37 16.70 -32.69
CA SER A 5 -14.75 17.16 -32.78
C SER A 5 -15.51 16.29 -33.76
N LEU A 6 -16.65 15.74 -33.32
CA LEU A 6 -17.58 14.99 -34.16
C LEU A 6 -18.66 15.91 -34.73
N SER A 7 -19.03 16.93 -33.98
CA SER A 7 -19.96 17.98 -34.40
C SER A 7 -19.58 19.28 -33.67
N PRO A 8 -20.28 20.42 -33.97
CA PRO A 8 -20.06 21.64 -33.21
C PRO A 8 -20.35 21.53 -31.70
N THR A 9 -21.12 20.50 -31.31
CA THR A 9 -21.58 20.30 -29.92
C THR A 9 -21.03 19.05 -29.29
N THR A 10 -20.27 18.22 -30.03
CA THR A 10 -19.80 16.89 -29.53
C THR A 10 -18.35 16.70 -29.90
N PHE A 11 -17.54 16.35 -28.89
CA PHE A 11 -16.14 15.97 -29.07
C PHE A 11 -15.77 14.78 -28.18
N PHE A 12 -14.75 14.04 -28.58
CA PHE A 12 -14.17 13.01 -27.76
C PHE A 12 -12.67 13.20 -27.55
N GLN A 13 -12.17 12.59 -26.51
CA GLN A 13 -10.75 12.54 -26.16
C GLN A 13 -10.35 11.12 -25.79
N ILE A 14 -9.17 10.70 -26.28
CA ILE A 14 -8.52 9.46 -25.89
C ILE A 14 -7.16 9.82 -25.31
N ASN A 15 -6.93 9.43 -24.08
CA ASN A 15 -5.64 9.59 -23.40
C ASN A 15 -5.01 8.21 -23.22
N LEU A 16 -3.81 8.05 -23.76
CA LEU A 16 -2.97 6.88 -23.53
C LEU A 16 -1.80 7.34 -22.69
N SER A 17 -1.56 6.69 -21.57
CA SER A 17 -0.41 6.99 -20.72
C SER A 17 0.33 5.73 -20.31
N ARG A 18 1.63 5.88 -20.17
CA ARG A 18 2.51 4.89 -19.57
C ARG A 18 3.44 5.60 -18.61
N TYR A 19 3.46 5.11 -17.39
CA TYR A 19 4.32 5.60 -16.34
C TYR A 19 5.19 4.44 -15.84
N LYS A 20 6.50 4.66 -15.75
CA LYS A 20 7.42 3.70 -15.16
C LYS A 20 8.19 4.42 -14.06
N TYR A 21 8.16 3.85 -12.88
CA TYR A 21 8.88 4.34 -11.71
C TYR A 21 9.75 3.22 -11.16
N ASN A 22 11.05 3.50 -11.04
CA ASN A 22 12.02 2.64 -10.38
C ASN A 22 12.52 3.35 -9.14
N PHE A 23 12.52 2.66 -8.04
CA PHE A 23 13.09 3.12 -6.78
C PHE A 23 14.07 2.05 -6.28
N GLU A 24 15.29 2.46 -6.01
CA GLU A 24 16.36 1.61 -5.54
C GLU A 24 17.03 2.27 -4.33
N THR A 25 17.27 1.48 -3.30
CA THR A 25 18.07 1.88 -2.14
C THR A 25 19.13 0.82 -1.91
N ASN A 26 20.39 1.22 -2.00
CA ASN A 26 21.56 0.41 -1.71
C ASN A 26 22.72 1.33 -1.32
N LEU A 27 23.64 0.81 -0.55
CA LEU A 27 24.85 1.56 -0.18
C LEU A 27 25.92 1.45 -1.27
N PHE A 28 26.11 0.25 -1.83
CA PHE A 28 27.02 -0.03 -2.93
C PHE A 28 26.25 -0.68 -4.07
N GLN A 29 26.65 -0.41 -5.30
CA GLN A 29 25.96 -0.89 -6.49
C GLN A 29 26.05 -2.41 -6.64
N ASP A 30 27.23 -2.98 -6.35
CA ASP A 30 27.42 -4.43 -6.28
C ASP A 30 26.91 -4.98 -4.94
N SER A 31 26.06 -5.98 -4.99
CA SER A 31 25.51 -6.64 -3.79
C SER A 31 26.56 -7.46 -3.03
N LEU A 32 27.63 -7.86 -3.69
CA LEU A 32 28.74 -8.61 -3.10
C LEU A 32 29.99 -7.76 -2.90
N ASP A 33 29.84 -6.43 -2.85
CA ASP A 33 30.95 -5.51 -2.60
C ASP A 33 31.56 -5.81 -1.22
N HIS A 34 32.87 -6.03 -1.20
CA HIS A 34 33.62 -6.40 0.03
C HIS A 34 33.44 -5.39 1.17
N ARG A 35 33.03 -4.17 0.89
CA ARG A 35 32.75 -3.14 1.89
C ARG A 35 31.48 -3.42 2.72
N TYR A 36 30.63 -4.36 2.29
CA TYR A 36 29.52 -4.85 3.11
C TYR A 36 29.95 -5.75 4.25
N VAL A 37 31.17 -6.30 4.18
CA VAL A 37 31.71 -7.14 5.26
C VAL A 37 32.00 -6.27 6.48
N THR A 38 31.39 -6.60 7.59
CA THR A 38 31.75 -5.97 8.86
C THR A 38 33.18 -6.37 9.24
N PRO A 39 34.09 -5.46 9.55
CA PRO A 39 35.43 -5.81 9.92
C PRO A 39 35.47 -6.78 11.10
N ASP A 40 36.28 -7.84 10.99
CA ASP A 40 36.49 -8.86 12.04
C ASP A 40 36.62 -8.30 13.43
N SER A 41 37.40 -7.23 13.53
CA SER A 41 37.68 -6.54 14.78
C SER A 41 36.44 -6.06 15.51
N LEU A 42 35.37 -5.65 14.79
CA LEU A 42 34.10 -5.24 15.39
C LEU A 42 33.26 -6.43 15.83
N TYR A 43 33.28 -7.53 15.08
CA TYR A 43 32.59 -8.76 15.44
C TYR A 43 33.16 -9.32 16.75
N TRP A 44 34.48 -9.48 16.85
CA TRP A 44 35.12 -10.02 18.04
C TRP A 44 34.98 -9.12 19.26
N ALA A 45 34.98 -7.79 19.07
CA ALA A 45 34.70 -6.87 20.14
C ALA A 45 33.30 -7.05 20.72
N ASN A 46 32.29 -7.24 19.86
CA ASN A 46 30.91 -7.47 20.31
C ASN A 46 30.67 -8.85 20.94
N VAL A 47 31.33 -9.89 20.43
CA VAL A 47 31.14 -11.28 20.92
C VAL A 47 31.96 -11.58 22.17
N GLN A 48 33.19 -11.07 22.26
CA GLN A 48 34.13 -11.38 23.36
C GLN A 48 34.31 -10.23 24.35
N GLY A 49 33.75 -9.05 24.08
CA GLY A 49 33.97 -7.88 24.92
C GLY A 49 35.41 -7.33 24.85
N ILE A 50 36.19 -7.75 23.87
CA ILE A 50 37.59 -7.33 23.66
C ILE A 50 37.65 -6.43 22.44
N VAL A 51 37.95 -5.17 22.63
CA VAL A 51 38.18 -4.22 21.53
C VAL A 51 39.64 -4.29 21.11
N PRO A 52 39.96 -4.68 19.86
CA PRO A 52 41.32 -4.60 19.36
C PRO A 52 41.87 -3.17 19.42
N ASP A 53 43.17 -3.03 19.75
CA ASP A 53 43.82 -1.72 19.95
C ASP A 53 43.63 -0.76 18.79
N HIS A 54 43.68 -1.24 17.53
CA HIS A 54 43.52 -0.42 16.33
C HIS A 54 42.07 0.09 16.14
N ILE A 55 41.07 -0.57 16.72
CA ILE A 55 39.69 -0.14 16.74
C ILE A 55 39.48 0.88 17.86
N GLN A 56 40.06 0.63 19.01
CA GLN A 56 40.05 1.53 20.15
C GLN A 56 40.73 2.86 19.80
N GLU A 57 41.87 2.80 19.08
CA GLU A 57 42.58 3.98 18.59
C GLU A 57 41.79 4.77 17.55
N LYS A 58 41.05 4.10 16.66
CA LYS A 58 40.30 4.74 15.58
C LYS A 58 38.94 5.27 16.01
N TYR A 59 38.23 4.56 16.90
CA TYR A 59 36.83 4.84 17.23
C TYR A 59 36.60 5.16 18.72
N GLY A 60 37.62 5.07 19.57
CA GLY A 60 37.55 5.30 21.01
C GLY A 60 37.07 4.10 21.83
N GLU A 61 37.19 4.18 23.15
CA GLU A 61 36.80 3.10 24.07
C GLU A 61 35.31 2.83 24.12
N ASP A 62 34.48 3.77 23.64
CA ASP A 62 33.01 3.72 23.71
C ASP A 62 32.38 2.85 22.62
N VAL A 63 33.16 2.19 21.74
CA VAL A 63 32.62 1.40 20.61
C VAL A 63 31.76 0.22 21.10
N ILE A 64 32.03 -0.30 22.29
CA ILE A 64 31.31 -1.45 22.87
C ILE A 64 30.03 -1.04 23.58
N TYR A 65 29.93 0.20 24.06
CA TYR A 65 28.75 0.72 24.73
C TYR A 65 27.94 1.62 23.79
N SER A 66 27.08 1.00 22.96
CA SER A 66 26.05 1.73 22.25
C SER A 66 24.82 1.85 23.13
N PRO A 67 24.53 3.01 23.70
CA PRO A 67 23.23 3.21 24.31
C PRO A 67 22.11 3.03 23.27
N PRO A 68 20.92 2.60 23.65
CA PRO A 68 19.83 2.23 22.72
C PRO A 68 19.39 3.37 21.77
N TYR A 69 19.86 4.58 21.98
CA TYR A 69 19.62 5.77 21.14
C TYR A 69 20.89 6.30 20.44
N SER A 70 21.97 5.53 20.40
CA SER A 70 23.17 5.95 19.69
C SER A 70 23.03 5.76 18.19
N LEU A 71 23.46 6.76 17.43
CA LEU A 71 23.66 6.61 15.99
C LEU A 71 24.69 5.51 15.73
N TYR A 72 24.52 4.76 14.63
CA TYR A 72 25.48 3.78 14.17
C TYR A 72 26.87 4.43 14.06
N ARG A 73 27.79 4.07 14.91
CA ARG A 73 29.19 4.52 14.85
C ARG A 73 30.05 3.63 13.99
N ALA A 74 29.61 2.38 13.78
CA ALA A 74 30.25 1.39 12.92
C ALA A 74 29.21 0.41 12.39
N GLY A 75 29.52 -0.23 11.27
CA GLY A 75 28.65 -1.14 10.56
C GLY A 75 28.28 -0.58 9.18
N VAL A 76 27.62 -1.39 8.40
CA VAL A 76 27.22 -1.09 7.03
C VAL A 76 25.73 -1.39 6.90
N ASP A 77 24.97 -0.49 6.29
CA ASP A 77 23.60 -0.81 5.92
C ASP A 77 23.63 -1.82 4.78
N ASN A 78 23.33 -3.08 5.10
CA ASN A 78 23.32 -4.21 4.18
C ASN A 78 21.97 -4.41 3.51
N ARG A 79 21.00 -3.54 3.73
CA ARG A 79 19.67 -3.65 3.11
C ARG A 79 19.72 -3.22 1.65
N ARG A 80 19.04 -3.98 0.82
CA ARG A 80 18.76 -3.63 -0.57
C ARG A 80 17.26 -3.63 -0.78
N PHE A 81 16.82 -2.61 -1.48
CA PHE A 81 15.42 -2.44 -1.83
C PHE A 81 15.31 -1.97 -3.26
N GLU A 82 14.63 -2.74 -4.09
CA GLU A 82 14.34 -2.38 -5.48
C GLU A 82 12.85 -2.56 -5.75
N ARG A 83 12.21 -1.49 -6.22
CA ARG A 83 10.79 -1.51 -6.58
C ARG A 83 10.60 -0.88 -7.95
N GLU A 84 10.00 -1.64 -8.86
CA GLU A 84 9.56 -1.16 -10.16
C GLU A 84 8.03 -1.13 -10.21
N THR A 85 7.49 0.01 -10.62
CA THR A 85 6.07 0.17 -10.92
C THR A 85 5.91 0.61 -12.37
N ASN A 86 5.16 -0.17 -13.16
CA ASN A 86 4.86 0.16 -14.55
C ASN A 86 3.33 0.22 -14.70
N THR A 87 2.82 1.43 -14.85
CA THR A 87 1.39 1.71 -15.00
C THR A 87 1.08 2.08 -16.44
N GLN A 88 0.08 1.43 -17.01
CA GLN A 88 -0.46 1.76 -18.33
C GLN A 88 -1.92 2.09 -18.19
N SER A 89 -2.37 3.20 -18.76
CA SER A 89 -3.79 3.57 -18.71
C SER A 89 -4.29 4.05 -20.07
N ILE A 90 -5.56 3.73 -20.32
CA ILE A 90 -6.34 4.18 -21.46
C ILE A 90 -7.58 4.84 -20.88
N LYS A 91 -7.77 6.12 -21.22
CA LYS A 91 -8.96 6.87 -20.85
C LYS A 91 -9.65 7.38 -22.09
N PHE A 92 -10.96 7.17 -22.15
CA PHE A 92 -11.85 7.70 -23.18
C PHE A 92 -12.89 8.59 -22.56
N ASP A 93 -13.06 9.79 -23.09
CA ASP A 93 -14.08 10.75 -22.69
C ASP A 93 -14.83 11.24 -23.94
N ILE A 94 -16.15 11.32 -23.88
CA ILE A 94 -16.98 11.99 -24.86
C ILE A 94 -17.86 13.02 -24.15
N THR A 95 -17.89 14.21 -24.66
CA THR A 95 -18.73 15.32 -24.15
C THR A 95 -19.64 15.80 -25.27
N SER A 96 -20.91 15.97 -24.97
CA SER A 96 -21.91 16.41 -25.91
C SER A 96 -22.90 17.39 -25.29
N GLN A 97 -23.03 18.57 -25.87
CA GLN A 97 -24.15 19.48 -25.60
C GLN A 97 -25.38 18.96 -26.33
N ILE A 98 -26.22 18.19 -25.62
CA ILE A 98 -27.39 17.49 -26.21
C ILE A 98 -28.48 18.51 -26.57
N ASN A 99 -28.65 19.53 -25.74
CA ASN A 99 -29.56 20.64 -25.98
C ASN A 99 -29.07 21.90 -25.24
N LYS A 100 -29.81 22.99 -25.29
CA LYS A 100 -29.41 24.26 -24.67
C LYS A 100 -29.27 24.22 -23.13
N TYR A 101 -29.73 23.14 -22.50
CA TYR A 101 -29.73 22.97 -21.05
C TYR A 101 -28.79 21.89 -20.55
N ASN A 102 -28.56 20.85 -21.35
CA ASN A 102 -27.87 19.63 -20.90
C ASN A 102 -26.56 19.41 -21.64
N GLU A 103 -25.46 19.35 -20.89
CA GLU A 103 -24.17 18.87 -21.34
C GLU A 103 -23.90 17.52 -20.70
N VAL A 104 -23.89 16.46 -21.50
CA VAL A 104 -23.64 15.09 -21.03
C VAL A 104 -22.22 14.69 -21.31
N LYS A 105 -21.57 14.13 -20.30
CA LYS A 105 -20.24 13.54 -20.39
C LYS A 105 -20.29 12.07 -20.02
N PHE A 106 -19.77 11.21 -20.91
CA PHE A 106 -19.53 9.81 -20.67
C PHE A 106 -18.02 9.52 -20.74
N GLY A 107 -17.50 8.71 -19.83
CA GLY A 107 -16.11 8.31 -19.88
C GLY A 107 -15.87 6.91 -19.37
N MET A 108 -14.76 6.35 -19.84
CA MET A 108 -14.23 5.04 -19.44
C MET A 108 -12.74 5.19 -19.11
N ASP A 109 -12.28 4.46 -18.10
CA ASP A 109 -10.90 4.44 -17.67
C ASP A 109 -10.48 3.00 -17.39
N TYR A 110 -9.37 2.57 -17.97
CA TYR A 110 -8.81 1.25 -17.73
C TYR A 110 -7.31 1.40 -17.43
N THR A 111 -6.90 0.92 -16.27
CA THR A 111 -5.53 0.98 -15.81
C THR A 111 -5.02 -0.42 -15.42
N THR A 112 -3.84 -0.75 -15.90
CA THR A 112 -3.09 -1.93 -15.48
C THR A 112 -1.78 -1.50 -14.82
N ASN A 113 -1.49 -2.13 -13.71
CA ASN A 113 -0.24 -1.94 -13.00
C ASN A 113 0.57 -3.23 -13.04
N ARG A 114 1.88 -3.12 -13.19
CA ARG A 114 2.83 -4.19 -12.93
C ARG A 114 3.77 -3.72 -11.84
N LEU A 115 3.75 -4.42 -10.74
CA LEU A 115 4.50 -4.10 -9.53
C LEU A 115 5.52 -5.21 -9.30
N ASN A 116 6.81 -4.87 -9.32
CA ASN A 116 7.88 -5.77 -8.96
C ASN A 116 8.55 -5.23 -7.70
N LEU A 117 8.81 -6.11 -6.76
CA LEU A 117 9.59 -5.83 -5.55
C LEU A 117 10.67 -6.88 -5.41
N ASP A 118 11.88 -6.44 -5.08
CA ASP A 118 12.95 -7.28 -4.52
C ASP A 118 13.59 -6.51 -3.35
N SER A 119 13.44 -7.05 -2.15
CA SER A 119 13.96 -6.44 -0.92
C SER A 119 14.61 -7.51 -0.05
N TYR A 120 15.87 -7.30 0.31
CA TYR A 120 16.62 -8.23 1.13
C TYR A 120 17.74 -7.54 1.92
N SER A 121 18.23 -8.25 2.94
CA SER A 121 19.48 -7.92 3.61
C SER A 121 20.56 -8.86 3.16
N ILE A 122 21.72 -8.32 2.75
CA ILE A 122 22.91 -9.12 2.39
C ILE A 122 23.34 -9.88 3.63
N LEU A 123 23.54 -11.18 3.47
CA LEU A 123 24.00 -12.06 4.56
C LEU A 123 25.51 -11.98 4.65
N ASP A 124 26.01 -11.82 5.86
CA ASP A 124 27.42 -11.97 6.20
C ASP A 124 27.56 -13.30 6.94
N SER A 125 28.11 -14.32 6.25
CA SER A 125 28.31 -15.63 6.85
C SER A 125 29.67 -15.69 7.54
N SER A 126 29.68 -15.51 8.84
CA SER A 126 30.85 -15.82 9.64
C SER A 126 31.02 -17.33 9.77
N ARG A 127 32.00 -17.90 9.07
CA ARG A 127 32.40 -19.27 9.29
C ARG A 127 33.48 -19.35 10.36
N SER A 128 33.58 -20.53 11.00
CA SER A 128 34.59 -20.82 12.02
C SER A 128 36.04 -20.71 11.54
N ASP A 129 36.26 -20.58 10.26
CA ASP A 129 37.57 -20.44 9.60
C ASP A 129 37.99 -19.00 9.29
N GLN A 130 37.23 -18.01 9.80
CA GLN A 130 37.49 -16.57 9.61
C GLN A 130 37.37 -16.06 8.15
N VAL A 131 36.79 -16.85 7.27
CA VAL A 131 36.49 -16.41 5.91
C VAL A 131 35.07 -15.88 5.86
N TYR A 132 34.93 -14.56 5.74
CA TYR A 132 33.64 -13.90 5.56
C TYR A 132 33.25 -13.96 4.10
N THR A 133 32.11 -14.59 3.83
CA THR A 133 31.51 -14.61 2.50
C THR A 133 30.19 -13.86 2.55
N LEU A 134 30.06 -12.87 1.69
CA LEU A 134 28.77 -12.24 1.47
C LEU A 134 27.88 -13.16 0.65
N ALA A 135 26.64 -13.25 1.01
CA ALA A 135 25.64 -14.01 0.28
C ALA A 135 24.36 -13.19 0.09
N ILE A 136 23.76 -13.34 -1.08
CA ILE A 136 22.41 -12.84 -1.34
C ILE A 136 21.46 -13.95 -0.87
N PRO A 137 20.47 -13.63 0.00
CA PRO A 137 19.51 -14.64 0.44
C PRO A 137 18.72 -15.20 -0.74
N ASP A 138 18.40 -16.48 -0.68
CA ASP A 138 17.56 -17.12 -1.67
C ASP A 138 16.16 -16.52 -1.72
N ILE A 139 15.52 -16.58 -2.90
CA ILE A 139 14.13 -16.24 -3.06
C ILE A 139 13.31 -17.17 -2.16
N GLY A 140 12.42 -16.60 -1.34
CA GLY A 140 11.64 -17.38 -0.39
C GLY A 140 12.24 -17.43 1.02
N SER A 141 13.51 -17.05 1.22
CA SER A 141 14.06 -16.91 2.57
C SER A 141 13.32 -15.81 3.36
N PHE A 142 13.37 -15.89 4.71
CA PHE A 142 12.74 -14.91 5.59
C PHE A 142 13.33 -13.50 5.45
N THR A 143 14.56 -13.41 4.99
CA THR A 143 15.31 -12.15 4.86
C THR A 143 15.17 -11.52 3.46
N ARG A 144 14.42 -12.16 2.55
CA ARG A 144 14.18 -11.62 1.20
C ARG A 144 12.70 -11.63 0.86
N THR A 145 12.16 -10.51 0.45
CA THR A 145 10.78 -10.36 -0.03
C THR A 145 10.80 -10.03 -1.51
N THR A 146 10.17 -10.87 -2.32
CA THR A 146 10.01 -10.66 -3.75
C THR A 146 8.57 -10.86 -4.16
N TYR A 147 8.08 -10.02 -5.07
CA TYR A 147 6.80 -10.28 -5.73
C TYR A 147 6.70 -9.63 -7.11
N GLU A 148 5.89 -10.22 -7.97
CA GLU A 148 5.34 -9.61 -9.16
C GLU A 148 3.82 -9.63 -9.06
N LYS A 149 3.17 -8.45 -9.04
CA LYS A 149 1.72 -8.30 -8.96
C LYS A 149 1.20 -7.47 -10.12
N LYS A 150 0.00 -7.81 -10.59
CA LYS A 150 -0.62 -7.18 -11.77
C LYS A 150 -2.08 -6.78 -11.51
N PRO A 151 -2.34 -5.86 -10.57
CA PRO A 151 -3.70 -5.37 -10.33
C PRO A 151 -4.25 -4.62 -11.54
N LYS A 152 -5.59 -4.66 -11.66
CA LYS A 152 -6.33 -4.02 -12.75
C LYS A 152 -7.45 -3.16 -12.19
N GLU A 153 -7.63 -2.01 -12.81
CA GLU A 153 -8.66 -1.04 -12.46
C GLU A 153 -9.49 -0.70 -13.70
N PHE A 154 -10.78 -0.60 -13.51
CA PHE A 154 -11.71 -0.20 -14.55
C PHE A 154 -12.76 0.73 -13.96
N ALA A 155 -13.09 1.79 -14.67
CA ALA A 155 -14.16 2.66 -14.28
C ALA A 155 -14.96 3.17 -15.48
N VAL A 156 -16.25 3.38 -15.26
CA VAL A 156 -17.16 4.01 -16.22
C VAL A 156 -17.95 5.06 -15.50
N TYR A 157 -18.16 6.20 -16.14
CA TYR A 157 -18.96 7.25 -15.56
C TYR A 157 -19.85 7.95 -16.58
N LEU A 158 -20.97 8.44 -16.07
CA LEU A 158 -21.91 9.31 -16.77
C LEU A 158 -22.17 10.54 -15.91
N GLN A 159 -22.13 11.71 -16.52
CA GLN A 159 -22.40 12.97 -15.87
C GLN A 159 -23.29 13.83 -16.76
N ASP A 160 -24.26 14.52 -16.16
CA ASP A 160 -25.06 15.56 -16.81
C ASP A 160 -24.90 16.88 -16.06
N LYS A 161 -24.52 17.92 -16.78
CA LYS A 161 -24.54 19.30 -16.32
C LYS A 161 -25.78 19.97 -16.89
N ILE A 162 -26.69 20.34 -16.01
CA ILE A 162 -27.97 20.93 -16.35
C ILE A 162 -27.92 22.42 -16.01
N GLU A 163 -28.14 23.27 -17.00
CA GLU A 163 -28.24 24.73 -16.86
C GLU A 163 -29.66 25.17 -17.18
N TYR A 164 -30.42 25.51 -16.16
CA TYR A 164 -31.81 25.95 -16.34
C TYR A 164 -32.04 27.28 -15.62
N GLY A 165 -32.21 28.34 -16.41
CA GLY A 165 -32.21 29.71 -15.90
C GLY A 165 -30.87 30.00 -15.21
N ASP A 166 -30.96 30.37 -13.96
CA ASP A 166 -29.78 30.70 -13.14
C ASP A 166 -29.24 29.52 -12.33
N ILE A 167 -29.93 28.38 -12.37
CA ILE A 167 -29.55 27.20 -11.61
C ILE A 167 -28.62 26.32 -12.45
N ILE A 168 -27.51 25.89 -11.84
CA ILE A 168 -26.60 24.89 -12.41
C ILE A 168 -26.64 23.66 -11.53
N VAL A 169 -27.01 22.52 -12.10
CA VAL A 169 -27.00 21.21 -11.43
C VAL A 169 -26.04 20.26 -12.13
N ASN A 170 -25.17 19.60 -11.39
CA ASN A 170 -24.34 18.52 -11.88
C ASN A 170 -24.76 17.22 -11.22
N LEU A 171 -25.12 16.24 -12.04
CA LEU A 171 -25.42 14.87 -11.63
C LEU A 171 -24.41 13.94 -12.22
N GLY A 172 -23.86 13.04 -11.43
CA GLY A 172 -22.89 12.08 -11.91
C GLY A 172 -23.02 10.73 -11.21
N LEU A 173 -22.77 9.68 -11.96
CA LEU A 173 -22.64 8.34 -11.43
C LEU A 173 -21.39 7.70 -12.02
N ARG A 174 -20.52 7.18 -11.14
CA ARG A 174 -19.33 6.44 -11.55
C ARG A 174 -19.41 5.02 -10.98
N TYR A 175 -19.19 4.04 -11.82
CA TYR A 175 -18.93 2.67 -11.44
C TYR A 175 -17.43 2.44 -11.42
N GLU A 176 -16.94 1.86 -10.35
CA GLU A 176 -15.53 1.57 -10.11
C GLU A 176 -15.35 0.08 -9.85
N HIS A 177 -14.30 -0.49 -10.40
CA HIS A 177 -13.98 -1.90 -10.35
C HIS A 177 -12.47 -2.07 -10.17
N PHE A 178 -12.08 -2.83 -9.17
CA PHE A 178 -10.69 -3.15 -8.86
C PHE A 178 -10.53 -4.65 -8.68
N ASP A 179 -9.63 -5.22 -9.47
CA ASP A 179 -9.18 -6.60 -9.35
C ASP A 179 -7.76 -6.61 -8.79
N PRO A 180 -7.55 -7.03 -7.53
CA PRO A 180 -6.22 -7.16 -6.95
C PRO A 180 -5.35 -8.18 -7.65
N ASN A 181 -5.96 -9.11 -8.38
CA ASN A 181 -5.31 -10.20 -9.12
C ASN A 181 -4.26 -10.93 -8.26
N SER A 182 -4.69 -11.38 -7.10
CA SER A 182 -3.84 -12.03 -6.11
C SER A 182 -4.60 -13.15 -5.39
N ARG A 183 -3.98 -13.69 -4.34
CA ARG A 183 -4.52 -14.77 -3.51
C ARG A 183 -4.38 -14.42 -2.05
N VAL A 184 -5.23 -15.00 -1.23
CA VAL A 184 -5.18 -14.93 0.24
C VAL A 184 -5.33 -16.34 0.82
N PRO A 185 -4.79 -16.62 2.02
CA PRO A 185 -5.01 -17.87 2.70
C PRO A 185 -6.52 -18.14 2.88
N ASN A 186 -6.94 -19.38 2.68
CA ASN A 186 -8.32 -19.77 2.94
C ASN A 186 -8.61 -19.85 4.44
N ASN A 187 -7.65 -20.36 5.21
CA ASN A 187 -7.67 -20.35 6.66
C ASN A 187 -6.61 -19.39 7.19
N ILE A 188 -7.05 -18.34 7.89
CA ILE A 188 -6.14 -17.33 8.46
C ILE A 188 -5.30 -17.87 9.62
N HIS A 189 -5.71 -18.96 10.27
CA HIS A 189 -4.96 -19.61 11.33
C HIS A 189 -3.94 -20.63 10.80
N GLU A 190 -3.99 -20.92 9.49
CA GLU A 190 -3.04 -21.79 8.79
C GLU A 190 -2.64 -21.16 7.45
N PRO A 191 -2.02 -19.96 7.47
CA PRO A 191 -1.77 -19.20 6.25
C PRO A 191 -0.63 -19.77 5.40
N TYR A 192 0.13 -20.70 5.93
CA TYR A 192 1.29 -21.29 5.28
C TYR A 192 1.18 -22.82 5.22
N ILE A 193 1.96 -23.41 4.35
CA ILE A 193 2.12 -24.86 4.27
C ILE A 193 3.10 -25.25 5.37
N LYS A 194 2.69 -26.16 6.25
CA LYS A 194 3.50 -26.57 7.43
C LYS A 194 4.85 -27.18 7.07
N ASP A 195 4.99 -27.74 5.89
CA ASP A 195 6.29 -28.14 5.36
C ASP A 195 6.47 -27.69 3.92
N PRO A 196 7.03 -26.50 3.71
CA PRO A 196 7.24 -25.97 2.36
C PRO A 196 8.28 -26.74 1.54
N ARG A 197 9.01 -27.69 2.13
CA ARG A 197 10.21 -28.31 1.57
C ARG A 197 10.02 -29.74 1.04
N ASN A 198 8.80 -30.25 0.91
CA ASN A 198 8.61 -31.63 0.45
C ASN A 198 8.22 -31.72 -1.05
N PRO A 199 9.17 -31.97 -1.98
CA PRO A 199 8.87 -32.14 -3.39
C PRO A 199 8.06 -33.43 -3.68
N ALA A 200 8.01 -34.37 -2.77
CA ALA A 200 7.12 -35.52 -2.90
C ALA A 200 5.64 -35.10 -3.00
N LEU A 201 5.30 -33.89 -2.57
CA LEU A 201 3.97 -33.33 -2.73
C LEU A 201 3.57 -33.15 -4.19
N ASP A 202 4.52 -32.89 -5.09
CA ASP A 202 4.27 -32.70 -6.52
C ASP A 202 3.86 -34.01 -7.21
N SER A 203 4.22 -35.15 -6.64
CA SER A 203 3.91 -36.48 -7.18
C SER A 203 2.63 -37.10 -6.62
N LEU A 204 2.04 -36.49 -5.59
CA LEU A 204 0.83 -37.02 -4.95
C LEU A 204 -0.43 -36.60 -5.69
N SER A 205 -1.40 -37.52 -5.74
CA SER A 205 -2.75 -37.21 -6.19
C SER A 205 -3.46 -36.28 -5.21
N ILE A 206 -4.54 -35.60 -5.65
CA ILE A 206 -5.34 -34.70 -4.81
C ILE A 206 -5.83 -35.42 -3.54
N GLU A 207 -6.27 -36.67 -3.69
CA GLU A 207 -6.81 -37.49 -2.59
C GLU A 207 -5.72 -37.83 -1.56
N GLU A 208 -4.50 -38.15 -2.00
CA GLU A 208 -3.35 -38.39 -1.13
C GLU A 208 -2.91 -37.13 -0.40
N LEU A 209 -2.98 -36.00 -1.06
CA LEU A 209 -2.63 -34.69 -0.53
C LEU A 209 -3.65 -34.17 0.52
N GLU A 210 -4.94 -34.47 0.35
CA GLU A 210 -6.00 -34.14 1.32
C GLU A 210 -5.89 -34.94 2.61
N ASN A 211 -5.30 -36.15 2.53
CA ASN A 211 -5.11 -37.04 3.67
C ASN A 211 -3.76 -36.89 4.38
N LEU A 212 -2.92 -35.95 3.98
CA LEU A 212 -1.62 -35.71 4.61
C LEU A 212 -1.75 -35.01 5.96
N GLU A 213 -1.16 -35.62 6.99
CA GLU A 213 -0.93 -34.95 8.27
C GLU A 213 0.29 -34.02 8.18
N TRP A 214 0.03 -32.75 7.97
CA TRP A 214 1.02 -31.71 7.69
C TRP A 214 2.07 -31.47 8.77
N GLY A 215 1.90 -31.99 9.95
CA GLY A 215 2.85 -31.85 11.07
C GLY A 215 4.01 -32.86 11.10
N SER A 216 3.99 -33.86 10.22
CA SER A 216 4.94 -34.99 10.27
C SER A 216 5.94 -35.03 9.11
N ILE A 217 5.93 -34.09 8.20
CA ILE A 217 6.75 -34.12 7.00
C ILE A 217 8.03 -33.33 7.25
N SER A 218 9.05 -34.01 7.76
CA SER A 218 10.42 -33.52 7.72
C SER A 218 11.02 -33.86 6.35
N TYR A 219 11.56 -32.87 5.66
CA TYR A 219 12.04 -33.08 4.32
C TYR A 219 13.54 -33.23 4.25
N THR A 220 13.96 -34.45 4.13
CA THR A 220 15.29 -34.86 3.70
C THR A 220 15.11 -35.72 2.46
N ASP A 221 15.52 -35.26 1.30
CA ASP A 221 15.58 -36.11 0.12
C ASP A 221 16.92 -36.83 0.13
N GLU A 222 16.92 -38.04 -0.37
CA GLU A 222 18.12 -38.84 -0.51
C GLU A 222 18.51 -38.84 -1.98
N ASP A 223 19.72 -38.38 -2.30
CA ASP A 223 20.21 -38.47 -3.68
C ASP A 223 20.42 -39.94 -4.07
N THR A 224 20.64 -40.19 -5.35
CA THR A 224 20.90 -41.56 -5.86
C THR A 224 22.15 -42.23 -5.27
N ALA A 225 22.92 -41.51 -4.47
CA ALA A 225 24.11 -41.97 -3.78
C ALA A 225 23.90 -42.15 -2.26
N GLY A 226 22.69 -41.90 -1.74
CA GLY A 226 22.35 -42.03 -0.32
C GLY A 226 22.78 -40.84 0.55
N ASN A 227 23.04 -39.66 -0.06
CA ASN A 227 23.32 -38.44 0.69
C ASN A 227 22.03 -37.67 0.92
N PHE A 228 21.89 -37.13 2.13
CA PHE A 228 20.76 -36.28 2.46
C PHE A 228 20.94 -34.90 1.81
N ILE A 229 19.93 -34.49 1.06
CA ILE A 229 19.86 -33.16 0.43
C ILE A 229 18.82 -32.32 1.17
N ASP A 230 19.26 -31.23 1.77
CA ASP A 230 18.37 -30.22 2.33
C ASP A 230 17.88 -29.32 1.21
N HIS A 231 16.60 -29.38 0.92
CA HIS A 231 15.97 -28.46 -0.03
C HIS A 231 15.65 -27.13 0.63
N THR A 232 15.91 -26.05 -0.08
CA THR A 232 15.66 -24.70 0.39
C THR A 232 14.19 -24.33 0.24
N TYR A 233 13.72 -23.40 1.06
CA TYR A 233 12.40 -22.77 0.90
C TYR A 233 12.24 -22.11 -0.48
N ALA A 234 13.33 -21.66 -1.09
CA ALA A 234 13.35 -21.07 -2.42
C ALA A 234 12.92 -22.08 -3.48
N GLU A 235 13.43 -23.32 -3.44
CA GLU A 235 13.06 -24.38 -4.39
C GLU A 235 11.57 -24.73 -4.29
N PHE A 236 11.04 -24.77 -3.08
CA PHE A 236 9.61 -24.95 -2.87
C PHE A 236 8.80 -23.76 -3.42
N TYR A 237 9.24 -22.54 -3.12
CA TYR A 237 8.56 -21.32 -3.53
C TYR A 237 8.53 -21.16 -5.05
N GLU A 238 9.62 -21.49 -5.73
CA GLU A 238 9.67 -21.50 -7.20
C GLU A 238 8.68 -22.53 -7.77
N ARG A 239 8.72 -23.75 -7.29
CA ARG A 239 7.78 -24.81 -7.71
C ARG A 239 6.32 -24.46 -7.44
N PHE A 240 6.05 -23.85 -6.28
CA PHE A 240 4.72 -23.43 -5.90
C PHE A 240 4.19 -22.29 -6.75
N ASN A 241 5.05 -21.35 -7.16
CA ASN A 241 4.68 -20.28 -8.10
C ASN A 241 4.48 -20.81 -9.54
N ASP A 242 5.24 -21.82 -9.94
CA ASP A 242 5.08 -22.45 -11.25
C ASP A 242 3.83 -23.33 -11.34
N GLN A 243 3.31 -23.79 -10.18
CA GLN A 243 2.08 -24.61 -10.10
C GLN A 243 0.98 -23.95 -9.22
N PRO A 244 0.52 -22.76 -9.61
CA PRO A 244 -0.49 -22.03 -8.85
C PRO A 244 -1.79 -22.80 -8.63
N ASP A 245 -2.12 -23.73 -9.53
CA ASP A 245 -3.35 -24.50 -9.47
C ASP A 245 -3.36 -25.55 -8.34
N LEU A 246 -2.20 -25.99 -7.90
CA LEU A 246 -2.10 -26.98 -6.83
C LEU A 246 -2.60 -26.43 -5.49
N ALA A 247 -2.22 -25.19 -5.16
CA ALA A 247 -2.68 -24.53 -3.92
C ALA A 247 -4.18 -24.21 -3.93
N GLU A 248 -4.71 -23.85 -5.10
CA GLU A 248 -6.15 -23.63 -5.28
C GLU A 248 -6.94 -24.94 -5.19
N ARG A 249 -6.46 -26.02 -5.78
CA ARG A 249 -7.08 -27.34 -5.72
C ARG A 249 -7.19 -27.88 -4.32
N LYS A 250 -6.24 -27.52 -3.45
CA LYS A 250 -6.22 -27.93 -2.04
C LYS A 250 -7.01 -27.04 -1.10
N GLY A 251 -7.56 -25.92 -1.57
CA GLY A 251 -8.28 -24.99 -0.75
C GLY A 251 -7.39 -24.26 0.28
N TRP A 252 -6.08 -24.30 0.16
CA TRP A 252 -5.18 -23.55 1.05
C TRP A 252 -5.24 -22.06 0.77
N TRP A 253 -5.38 -21.73 -0.52
CA TRP A 253 -5.44 -20.36 -1.02
C TRP A 253 -6.70 -20.16 -1.83
N LYS A 254 -7.27 -19.00 -1.75
CA LYS A 254 -8.39 -18.56 -2.58
C LYS A 254 -8.05 -17.28 -3.32
N LYS A 255 -8.64 -17.09 -4.48
CA LYS A 255 -8.52 -15.83 -5.23
C LYS A 255 -9.11 -14.69 -4.42
N THR A 256 -8.48 -13.53 -4.53
CA THR A 256 -9.01 -12.28 -3.98
C THR A 256 -10.34 -11.93 -4.61
N THR A 257 -11.22 -11.31 -3.83
CA THR A 257 -12.50 -10.84 -4.33
C THR A 257 -12.33 -9.55 -5.13
N ILE A 258 -13.03 -9.45 -6.23
CA ILE A 258 -13.13 -8.21 -6.99
C ILE A 258 -13.89 -7.18 -6.15
N LYS A 259 -13.40 -5.94 -6.13
CA LYS A 259 -14.01 -4.82 -5.42
C LYS A 259 -14.71 -3.92 -6.43
N SER A 260 -15.98 -3.64 -6.22
CA SER A 260 -16.73 -2.74 -7.11
C SER A 260 -17.70 -1.87 -6.33
N GLN A 261 -17.95 -0.66 -6.85
CA GLN A 261 -18.80 0.32 -6.20
C GLN A 261 -19.39 1.31 -7.19
N PHE A 262 -20.58 1.78 -6.87
CA PHE A 262 -21.19 2.97 -7.48
C PHE A 262 -20.91 4.20 -6.63
N SER A 263 -20.39 5.23 -7.25
CA SER A 263 -19.97 6.49 -6.63
C SER A 263 -20.83 7.64 -7.18
N PRO A 264 -22.00 7.94 -6.57
CA PRO A 264 -22.86 9.04 -6.99
C PRO A 264 -22.22 10.37 -6.61
N ARG A 265 -22.45 11.39 -7.43
CA ARG A 265 -22.03 12.78 -7.24
C ARG A 265 -23.16 13.72 -7.62
N PHE A 266 -23.37 14.69 -6.78
CA PHE A 266 -24.39 15.72 -6.98
C PHE A 266 -23.81 17.06 -6.59
N ALA A 267 -24.05 18.07 -7.40
CA ALA A 267 -23.75 19.45 -7.02
C ALA A 267 -24.79 20.39 -7.60
N VAL A 268 -25.12 21.43 -6.85
CA VAL A 268 -26.01 22.53 -7.30
C VAL A 268 -25.38 23.84 -6.95
N ALA A 269 -25.46 24.79 -7.87
CA ALA A 269 -25.11 26.19 -7.66
C ALA A 269 -26.27 27.08 -8.06
N TYR A 270 -26.57 28.03 -7.18
CA TYR A 270 -27.66 28.97 -7.37
C TYR A 270 -27.19 30.39 -7.04
N PRO A 271 -27.29 31.35 -7.98
CA PRO A 271 -27.01 32.75 -7.70
C PRO A 271 -28.16 33.34 -6.86
N ILE A 272 -27.83 33.78 -5.65
CA ILE A 272 -28.78 34.44 -4.74
C ILE A 272 -28.91 35.93 -5.00
N SER A 273 -27.95 36.48 -5.75
CA SER A 273 -27.93 37.87 -6.24
C SER A 273 -26.96 37.99 -7.42
N ASP A 274 -26.92 39.12 -8.08
CA ASP A 274 -25.96 39.43 -9.17
C ASP A 274 -24.49 39.31 -8.72
N LYS A 275 -24.22 39.25 -7.42
CA LYS A 275 -22.89 39.23 -6.80
C LYS A 275 -22.66 38.07 -5.87
N GLY A 276 -23.65 37.21 -5.69
CA GLY A 276 -23.60 36.12 -4.72
C GLY A 276 -24.08 34.80 -5.26
N VAL A 277 -23.33 33.72 -5.00
CA VAL A 277 -23.67 32.33 -5.37
C VAL A 277 -23.57 31.47 -4.14
N ILE A 278 -24.60 30.69 -3.88
CA ILE A 278 -24.56 29.57 -2.94
C ILE A 278 -24.39 28.27 -3.72
N HIS A 279 -23.58 27.34 -3.19
CA HIS A 279 -23.46 26.05 -3.80
C HIS A 279 -23.47 24.96 -2.74
N PHE A 280 -23.95 23.79 -3.14
CA PHE A 280 -23.90 22.57 -2.36
C PHE A 280 -23.31 21.46 -3.22
N ALA A 281 -22.45 20.62 -2.64
CA ALA A 281 -21.91 19.44 -3.30
C ALA A 281 -21.98 18.23 -2.38
N TYR A 282 -22.29 17.09 -2.96
CA TYR A 282 -22.26 15.76 -2.36
C TYR A 282 -21.45 14.84 -3.26
N GLY A 283 -20.58 14.04 -2.66
CA GLY A 283 -19.82 13.07 -3.41
C GLY A 283 -19.52 11.82 -2.59
N TYR A 284 -19.61 10.68 -3.26
CA TYR A 284 -19.13 9.39 -2.76
C TYR A 284 -17.87 9.01 -3.52
N PHE A 285 -16.80 8.66 -2.79
CA PHE A 285 -15.48 8.42 -3.36
C PHE A 285 -14.97 7.04 -2.94
N PHE A 286 -14.28 6.44 -3.86
CA PHE A 286 -13.64 5.13 -3.76
C PHE A 286 -12.13 5.32 -3.89
N LYS A 287 -11.36 4.80 -2.94
CA LYS A 287 -9.90 4.83 -2.96
C LYS A 287 -9.37 3.42 -2.71
N ILE A 288 -8.54 2.92 -3.63
CA ILE A 288 -7.83 1.66 -3.44
C ILE A 288 -6.75 1.89 -2.38
N PRO A 289 -6.59 0.97 -1.40
CA PRO A 289 -5.47 1.03 -0.46
C PRO A 289 -4.11 1.02 -1.18
N ASP A 290 -3.10 1.54 -0.53
CA ASP A 290 -1.75 1.55 -1.09
C ASP A 290 -1.27 0.12 -1.37
N PHE A 291 -0.56 -0.06 -2.49
CA PHE A 291 -0.14 -1.38 -2.94
C PHE A 291 0.77 -2.12 -1.96
N SER A 292 1.53 -1.41 -1.12
CA SER A 292 2.29 -2.03 -0.03
C SER A 292 1.37 -2.72 0.98
N LEU A 293 0.26 -2.08 1.37
CA LEU A 293 -0.71 -2.67 2.30
C LEU A 293 -1.41 -3.90 1.71
N LEU A 294 -1.49 -3.98 0.37
CA LEU A 294 -2.09 -5.12 -0.32
C LEU A 294 -1.09 -6.27 -0.51
N TYR A 295 0.19 -5.98 -0.84
CA TYR A 295 1.07 -7.00 -1.41
C TYR A 295 2.35 -7.29 -0.63
N ASP A 296 2.71 -6.51 0.39
CA ASP A 296 3.92 -6.77 1.16
C ASP A 296 3.77 -8.06 1.98
N ASN A 297 4.78 -8.94 1.89
CA ASN A 297 4.83 -10.24 2.58
C ASN A 297 3.60 -11.15 2.36
N THR A 298 2.94 -11.09 1.21
CA THR A 298 1.76 -11.93 0.92
C THR A 298 2.07 -13.41 0.68
N ASP A 299 3.31 -13.82 0.74
CA ASP A 299 3.78 -15.21 0.74
C ASP A 299 3.76 -15.86 2.13
N TYR A 300 3.41 -15.10 3.17
CA TYR A 300 3.24 -15.55 4.55
C TYR A 300 4.41 -16.40 5.08
N LYS A 301 5.64 -15.91 4.92
CA LYS A 301 6.84 -16.55 5.46
C LYS A 301 6.85 -16.45 6.97
N ILE A 302 6.54 -17.54 7.62
CA ILE A 302 6.43 -17.62 9.08
C ILE A 302 7.55 -18.55 9.60
N SER A 303 8.48 -17.99 10.37
CA SER A 303 9.62 -18.74 10.94
C SER A 303 9.16 -19.71 12.02
N GLU A 304 9.83 -20.84 12.13
CA GLU A 304 9.58 -21.80 13.22
C GLU A 304 10.03 -21.29 14.59
N THR A 305 10.98 -20.36 14.62
CA THR A 305 11.65 -19.91 15.85
C THR A 305 11.22 -18.52 16.35
N GLY A 306 10.37 -17.80 15.62
CA GLY A 306 9.98 -16.45 15.95
C GLY A 306 8.51 -16.31 16.34
N SER A 307 8.19 -15.31 17.15
CA SER A 307 6.82 -15.01 17.58
C SER A 307 6.28 -13.69 17.04
N ASN A 308 7.06 -12.94 16.30
CA ASN A 308 6.63 -11.65 15.78
C ASN A 308 7.17 -11.42 14.36
N PHE A 309 6.30 -11.53 13.37
CA PHE A 309 6.66 -11.54 11.97
C PHE A 309 6.35 -10.22 11.25
N GLY A 310 5.97 -9.19 11.98
CA GLY A 310 5.48 -7.95 11.39
C GLY A 310 4.05 -8.06 10.87
N ILE A 311 3.68 -7.17 9.99
CA ILE A 311 2.34 -7.10 9.40
C ILE A 311 2.40 -7.61 7.97
N PHE A 312 1.57 -8.59 7.63
CA PHE A 312 1.44 -9.10 6.27
C PHE A 312 0.43 -8.27 5.48
N GLY A 313 0.74 -8.01 4.22
CA GLY A 313 -0.18 -7.40 3.29
C GLY A 313 -1.44 -8.23 3.09
N ASN A 314 -2.55 -7.57 2.80
CA ASN A 314 -3.82 -8.23 2.55
C ASN A 314 -4.42 -7.78 1.21
N PRO A 315 -4.23 -8.55 0.14
CA PRO A 315 -4.78 -8.19 -1.18
C PRO A 315 -6.31 -8.22 -1.21
N ASP A 316 -6.98 -8.74 -0.19
CA ASP A 316 -8.45 -8.77 -0.12
C ASP A 316 -9.07 -7.59 0.64
N LEU A 317 -8.26 -6.57 0.99
CA LEU A 317 -8.75 -5.33 1.58
C LEU A 317 -9.84 -4.70 0.71
N LYS A 318 -10.84 -4.15 1.39
CA LYS A 318 -11.87 -3.32 0.75
C LYS A 318 -11.27 -1.93 0.45
N PRO A 319 -11.74 -1.27 -0.59
CA PRO A 319 -11.41 0.12 -0.83
C PRO A 319 -11.88 1.01 0.32
N GLU A 320 -11.10 2.04 0.58
CA GLU A 320 -11.50 3.13 1.46
C GLU A 320 -12.63 3.93 0.80
N THR A 321 -13.62 4.30 1.54
CA THR A 321 -14.77 5.04 1.03
C THR A 321 -14.93 6.35 1.78
N THR A 322 -15.16 7.43 1.05
CA THR A 322 -15.38 8.75 1.65
C THR A 322 -16.66 9.35 1.14
N VAL A 323 -17.54 9.74 2.06
CA VAL A 323 -18.71 10.57 1.77
C VAL A 323 -18.38 12.00 2.12
N SER A 324 -18.52 12.91 1.16
CA SER A 324 -18.21 14.33 1.33
C SER A 324 -19.42 15.19 1.08
N TYR A 325 -19.64 16.13 1.98
CA TYR A 325 -20.65 17.20 1.86
C TYR A 325 -19.93 18.55 1.89
N GLU A 326 -20.31 19.46 1.03
CA GLU A 326 -19.81 20.82 0.99
C GLU A 326 -20.95 21.79 0.78
N LEU A 327 -20.98 22.86 1.56
CA LEU A 327 -21.86 24.00 1.41
C LEU A 327 -21.02 25.27 1.35
N GLY A 328 -21.17 26.06 0.30
CA GLY A 328 -20.37 27.26 0.11
C GLY A 328 -21.19 28.46 -0.30
N LEU A 329 -20.71 29.61 0.14
CA LEU A 329 -21.19 30.94 -0.27
C LEU A 329 -20.01 31.69 -0.87
N LYS A 330 -20.21 32.24 -2.08
CA LYS A 330 -19.28 33.11 -2.77
C LYS A 330 -19.93 34.44 -3.03
N GLN A 331 -19.40 35.49 -2.45
CA GLN A 331 -20.00 36.82 -2.50
C GLN A 331 -18.98 37.88 -2.93
N GLU A 332 -19.28 38.68 -3.92
CA GLU A 332 -18.57 39.93 -4.17
C GLU A 332 -19.04 40.98 -3.15
N ILE A 333 -18.12 41.36 -2.24
CA ILE A 333 -18.40 42.28 -1.14
C ILE A 333 -18.04 43.76 -1.49
N ALA A 334 -17.16 43.92 -2.47
CA ALA A 334 -16.78 45.21 -3.04
C ALA A 334 -16.25 45.01 -4.45
N SER A 335 -16.12 46.10 -5.24
CA SER A 335 -15.54 46.02 -6.58
C SER A 335 -14.20 45.31 -6.57
N ASN A 336 -14.07 44.23 -7.38
CA ASN A 336 -12.89 43.37 -7.47
C ASN A 336 -12.51 42.64 -6.16
N THR A 337 -13.44 42.56 -5.18
CA THR A 337 -13.16 41.92 -3.88
C THR A 337 -14.23 40.85 -3.61
N ARG A 338 -13.81 39.63 -3.39
CA ARG A 338 -14.65 38.45 -3.18
C ARG A 338 -14.33 37.79 -1.84
N LEU A 339 -15.38 37.46 -1.13
CA LEU A 339 -15.34 36.56 0.04
C LEU A 339 -15.98 35.25 -0.36
N GLU A 340 -15.29 34.12 -0.04
CA GLU A 340 -15.83 32.80 -0.20
C GLU A 340 -15.71 32.07 1.15
N ILE A 341 -16.84 31.48 1.60
CA ILE A 341 -16.91 30.69 2.82
C ILE A 341 -17.43 29.31 2.42
N ARG A 342 -16.69 28.25 2.76
CA ARG A 342 -17.09 26.87 2.51
C ARG A 342 -17.05 26.07 3.81
N ALA A 343 -18.16 25.46 4.18
CA ALA A 343 -18.23 24.46 5.22
C ALA A 343 -18.18 23.07 4.59
N PHE A 344 -17.41 22.16 5.17
CA PHE A 344 -17.31 20.79 4.69
C PHE A 344 -17.45 19.78 5.83
N TYR A 345 -17.96 18.61 5.46
CA TYR A 345 -17.97 17.42 6.30
C TYR A 345 -17.59 16.21 5.44
N ARG A 346 -16.64 15.41 5.91
CA ARG A 346 -16.19 14.19 5.26
C ARG A 346 -16.22 13.04 6.27
N ASP A 347 -16.87 11.95 5.89
CA ASP A 347 -16.90 10.70 6.64
C ASP A 347 -16.19 9.64 5.81
N ALA A 348 -15.05 9.17 6.31
CA ALA A 348 -14.25 8.16 5.65
C ALA A 348 -14.32 6.85 6.44
N ARG A 349 -14.48 5.76 5.71
CA ARG A 349 -14.67 4.41 6.25
C ARG A 349 -13.80 3.40 5.53
N ASN A 350 -13.66 2.22 6.14
CA ASN A 350 -12.81 1.15 5.68
C ASN A 350 -11.32 1.57 5.61
N TYR A 351 -10.90 2.52 6.45
CA TYR A 351 -9.47 2.80 6.58
C TYR A 351 -8.73 1.53 6.97
N VAL A 352 -7.54 1.40 6.38
CA VAL A 352 -6.67 0.27 6.66
C VAL A 352 -5.94 0.48 7.97
N SER A 353 -5.94 -0.55 8.80
CA SER A 353 -5.21 -0.62 10.06
C SER A 353 -4.60 -2.00 10.21
N SER A 354 -3.64 -2.16 11.09
CA SER A 354 -3.20 -3.48 11.53
C SER A 354 -4.32 -4.17 12.29
N GLY A 355 -4.57 -5.44 11.95
CA GLY A 355 -5.54 -6.26 12.65
C GLY A 355 -5.07 -6.65 14.06
N ILE A 356 -5.93 -7.34 14.79
CA ILE A 356 -5.55 -8.02 16.03
C ILE A 356 -4.59 -9.18 15.72
N PRO A 357 -3.73 -9.60 16.69
CA PRO A 357 -2.88 -10.77 16.51
C PRO A 357 -3.72 -12.00 16.14
N ILE A 358 -3.30 -12.70 15.11
CA ILE A 358 -3.89 -13.95 14.64
C ILE A 358 -3.05 -15.08 15.22
N ASP A 359 -3.68 -15.94 16.01
CA ASP A 359 -3.01 -17.10 16.62
C ASP A 359 -2.90 -18.24 15.60
N LEU A 360 -1.68 -18.77 15.46
CA LEU A 360 -1.34 -19.90 14.60
C LEU A 360 -1.32 -21.24 15.37
N GLY A 361 -1.57 -21.22 16.68
CA GLY A 361 -1.20 -22.29 17.58
C GLY A 361 0.28 -22.22 17.98
N ASP A 362 0.71 -23.07 18.88
CA ASP A 362 2.11 -23.15 19.35
C ASP A 362 2.67 -21.85 19.93
N GLY A 363 1.81 -20.91 20.33
CA GLY A 363 2.21 -19.61 20.86
C GLY A 363 2.73 -18.62 19.80
N LYS A 364 2.55 -18.91 18.53
CA LYS A 364 2.93 -18.02 17.40
C LYS A 364 1.76 -17.16 17.00
N THR A 365 2.03 -15.89 16.74
CA THR A 365 1.05 -14.94 16.25
C THR A 365 1.61 -14.15 15.09
N TYR A 366 0.73 -13.71 14.19
CA TYR A 366 1.05 -12.75 13.14
C TYR A 366 -0.05 -11.71 13.00
N TYR A 367 0.24 -10.67 12.23
CA TYR A 367 -0.69 -9.57 11.96
C TYR A 367 -0.93 -9.45 10.47
N THR A 368 -2.12 -9.00 10.08
CA THR A 368 -2.42 -8.63 8.70
C THR A 368 -3.21 -7.32 8.68
N TYR A 369 -3.14 -6.60 7.58
CA TYR A 369 -3.94 -5.41 7.41
C TYR A 369 -5.42 -5.75 7.25
N VAL A 370 -6.28 -4.94 7.86
CA VAL A 370 -7.74 -5.06 7.85
C VAL A 370 -8.41 -3.70 7.65
N ASN A 371 -9.63 -3.69 7.13
CA ASN A 371 -10.45 -2.48 7.04
C ASN A 371 -11.25 -2.32 8.33
N ARG A 372 -10.71 -1.62 9.28
CA ARG A 372 -11.30 -1.48 10.60
C ARG A 372 -11.61 -0.05 10.96
N ASP A 373 -10.79 0.85 10.51
CA ASP A 373 -10.78 2.21 10.99
C ASP A 373 -11.72 3.13 10.21
N TYR A 374 -12.00 4.25 10.81
CA TYR A 374 -12.84 5.31 10.29
C TYR A 374 -12.29 6.65 10.72
N SER A 375 -12.57 7.68 9.95
CA SER A 375 -12.26 9.05 10.34
C SER A 375 -13.36 10.00 9.89
N ASN A 376 -13.49 11.12 10.56
CA ASN A 376 -14.25 12.24 10.07
C ASN A 376 -13.43 13.51 10.09
N SER A 377 -13.68 14.34 9.11
CA SER A 377 -13.06 15.66 9.01
C SER A 377 -14.14 16.68 8.69
N ARG A 378 -14.19 17.76 9.46
CA ARG A 378 -15.17 18.84 9.29
C ARG A 378 -14.51 20.18 9.50
N GLY A 379 -14.97 21.18 8.81
CA GLY A 379 -14.35 22.48 8.95
C GLY A 379 -14.98 23.57 8.08
N ILE A 380 -14.36 24.73 8.17
CA ILE A 380 -14.72 25.92 7.41
C ILE A 380 -13.46 26.46 6.75
N ILE A 381 -13.57 26.75 5.45
CA ILE A 381 -12.54 27.41 4.66
C ILE A 381 -13.07 28.79 4.30
N THR A 382 -12.31 29.81 4.61
CA THR A 382 -12.63 31.20 4.27
C THR A 382 -11.53 31.73 3.37
N THR A 383 -11.92 32.19 2.16
CA THR A 383 -11.02 32.78 1.18
C THR A 383 -11.43 34.24 0.95
N PHE A 384 -10.53 35.14 1.22
CA PHE A 384 -10.63 36.54 0.84
C PHE A 384 -9.74 36.80 -0.37
N PHE A 385 -10.33 37.25 -1.46
CA PHE A 385 -9.62 37.49 -2.71
C PHE A 385 -9.87 38.92 -3.20
N ARG A 386 -8.81 39.62 -3.58
CA ARG A 386 -8.87 40.93 -4.23
C ARG A 386 -8.05 40.91 -5.53
N LYS A 387 -8.73 41.17 -6.64
CA LYS A 387 -8.07 41.32 -7.95
C LYS A 387 -7.19 42.55 -7.95
N ILE A 388 -6.02 42.48 -8.55
CA ILE A 388 -5.11 43.62 -8.70
C ILE A 388 -5.85 44.75 -9.45
N ASN A 389 -5.94 45.90 -8.80
CA ASN A 389 -6.40 47.15 -9.41
C ASN A 389 -5.34 48.22 -9.13
N ARG A 390 -4.55 48.55 -10.14
CA ARG A 390 -3.42 49.49 -10.17
C ARG A 390 -2.30 49.26 -9.13
N ASN A 391 -2.62 49.02 -7.86
CA ASN A 391 -1.61 49.03 -6.78
C ASN A 391 -1.55 47.76 -5.94
N ILE A 392 -2.67 47.15 -5.56
CA ILE A 392 -2.69 46.00 -4.62
C ILE A 392 -3.70 44.95 -5.07
N GLY A 393 -3.28 43.69 -5.02
CA GLY A 393 -4.15 42.53 -5.13
C GLY A 393 -3.54 41.39 -4.31
N GLY A 394 -4.36 40.44 -3.86
CA GLY A 394 -3.90 39.32 -3.08
C GLY A 394 -5.01 38.34 -2.71
N GLN A 395 -4.63 37.29 -2.08
CA GLN A 395 -5.52 36.27 -1.54
C GLN A 395 -5.05 35.90 -0.14
N ILE A 396 -6.03 35.72 0.75
CA ILE A 396 -5.83 35.21 2.10
C ILE A 396 -6.79 34.04 2.25
N ASP A 397 -6.25 32.89 2.59
CA ASP A 397 -7.01 31.70 2.90
C ASP A 397 -6.84 31.36 4.38
N TYR A 398 -7.97 31.08 5.03
CA TYR A 398 -8.01 30.61 6.41
C TYR A 398 -8.83 29.34 6.46
N THR A 399 -8.25 28.28 7.05
CA THR A 399 -8.92 27.00 7.25
C THR A 399 -8.97 26.70 8.74
N TYR A 400 -10.17 26.40 9.24
CA TYR A 400 -10.38 25.79 10.53
C TYR A 400 -10.94 24.41 10.30
N GLN A 401 -10.25 23.39 10.80
CA GLN A 401 -10.60 21.99 10.60
C GLN A 401 -10.50 21.24 11.92
N ILE A 402 -11.35 20.26 12.09
CA ILE A 402 -11.26 19.22 13.12
C ILE A 402 -11.24 17.88 12.37
N ALA A 403 -10.17 17.12 12.53
CA ALA A 403 -10.01 15.79 11.99
C ALA A 403 -9.83 14.78 13.13
N GLU A 404 -10.72 13.79 13.20
CA GLU A 404 -10.73 12.76 14.22
C GLU A 404 -10.83 11.39 13.57
N GLY A 405 -10.15 10.40 14.11
CA GLY A 405 -10.17 9.04 13.61
C GLY A 405 -9.65 8.03 14.63
N ALA A 406 -9.60 6.78 14.24
CA ALA A 406 -9.09 5.72 15.11
C ALA A 406 -7.56 5.75 15.19
N ASN A 407 -6.87 5.92 14.06
CA ASN A 407 -5.41 6.01 13.97
C ASN A 407 -5.00 6.96 12.84
N SER A 408 -3.81 7.56 12.96
CA SER A 408 -3.20 8.41 11.92
C SER A 408 -2.43 7.60 10.89
N ASP A 409 -1.88 6.44 11.27
CA ASP A 409 -1.07 5.54 10.45
C ASP A 409 -1.58 4.09 10.56
N PRO A 410 -1.60 3.29 9.48
CA PRO A 410 -2.05 1.89 9.50
C PRO A 410 -1.26 0.96 10.43
N THR A 411 -0.04 1.34 10.83
CA THR A 411 0.84 0.53 11.69
C THR A 411 0.83 0.97 13.16
N GLU A 412 0.14 2.06 13.49
CA GLU A 412 0.15 2.66 14.83
C GLU A 412 -0.34 1.68 15.90
N GLU A 413 -1.43 0.97 15.64
CA GLU A 413 -1.97 -0.02 16.57
C GLU A 413 -1.00 -1.19 16.80
N PHE A 414 -0.33 -1.66 15.74
CA PHE A 414 0.69 -2.70 15.85
C PHE A 414 1.84 -2.24 16.76
N GLY A 415 2.33 -1.02 16.56
CA GLY A 415 3.36 -0.44 17.42
C GLY A 415 2.92 -0.33 18.88
N ALA A 416 1.67 0.06 19.13
CA ALA A 416 1.10 0.15 20.48
C ALA A 416 1.02 -1.22 21.17
N VAL A 417 0.57 -2.26 20.45
CA VAL A 417 0.50 -3.64 20.98
C VAL A 417 1.90 -4.19 21.28
N LEU A 418 2.89 -3.94 20.42
CA LEU A 418 4.28 -4.32 20.68
C LEU A 418 4.87 -3.63 21.91
N ALA A 419 4.44 -2.41 22.19
CA ALA A 419 4.83 -1.66 23.40
C ALA A 419 4.07 -2.12 24.65
N GLY A 420 3.17 -3.11 24.55
CA GLY A 420 2.36 -3.63 25.65
C GLY A 420 1.14 -2.79 25.99
N ASN A 421 0.72 -1.90 25.11
CA ASN A 421 -0.47 -1.08 25.26
C ASN A 421 -1.70 -1.78 24.66
N GLU A 422 -2.87 -1.49 25.19
CA GLU A 422 -4.12 -1.96 24.60
C GLU A 422 -4.47 -1.14 23.34
N PRO A 423 -5.04 -1.78 22.30
CA PRO A 423 -5.48 -1.09 21.11
C PRO A 423 -6.50 0.00 21.42
N THR A 424 -6.28 1.20 20.92
CA THR A 424 -7.19 2.33 21.08
C THR A 424 -8.45 2.12 20.21
N ARG A 425 -9.64 2.26 20.80
CA ARG A 425 -10.93 2.15 20.10
C ARG A 425 -11.70 3.48 20.06
N SER A 426 -11.15 4.52 20.65
CA SER A 426 -11.75 5.85 20.69
C SER A 426 -11.26 6.70 19.52
N MET A 427 -12.11 7.64 19.09
CA MET A 427 -11.66 8.67 18.15
C MET A 427 -10.67 9.59 18.84
N ILE A 428 -9.55 9.81 18.19
CA ILE A 428 -8.51 10.73 18.61
C ILE A 428 -8.31 11.81 17.52
N PRO A 429 -7.82 13.00 17.89
CA PRO A 429 -7.35 13.96 16.89
C PRO A 429 -6.27 13.32 16.01
N LEU A 430 -6.37 13.51 14.71
CA LEU A 430 -5.41 12.98 13.75
C LEU A 430 -4.24 13.97 13.57
N ASP A 431 -3.06 13.49 13.20
CA ASP A 431 -1.83 14.30 13.03
C ASP A 431 -1.97 15.41 11.99
N TRP A 432 -3.00 15.35 11.17
CA TRP A 432 -3.32 16.34 10.12
C TRP A 432 -4.47 17.30 10.51
N ASP A 433 -4.86 17.37 11.78
CA ASP A 433 -5.89 18.28 12.29
C ASP A 433 -5.42 19.75 12.33
#